data_09c05d34cd4be6497dd2ad212bc36cdf
#
_entry.id   09c05d34cd4be6497dd2ad212bc36cdf
#
_cell.length_a   1.000
_cell.length_b   1.000
_cell.length_c   1.000
_cell.angle_alpha   90.00
_cell.angle_beta   90.00
_cell.angle_gamma   90.00
#
_symmetry.space_group_name_H-M   'P 1'
#
loop_
_entity.id
_entity.type
_entity.pdbx_description
1 polymer ?
#
loop_
_entity_poly.entity_id
_entity_poly.type
_entity_poly.pdbx_seq_one_letter_code
_entity_poly.pdbx_strand_id
1 'polypeptide(L)'
;SQGTYYIASVADKVIANPSGSIGWHGLSAQTMFLKGLLDKVGVEMQVFRVGTYKSAVEPYIATEMSPANREQTQAFIGSIWQQILNEVSESRKISVDSLNALASRNMDLQPAELYLSTGLADTLMYKDEVLAYLKQLTDCKEDEKLNTLSLEDMVNVKRNVPKDKSGNVIAVYYAYGEIDGDESADGEGINSEKVIKDLRKLREDESVKAVVLRVNSPGGSAYGSEQIWREVSLLKQEKPVIVSMGDYAASGGYYISCAADWIVAEPTTLTGSIGIFGLVPNAEGLLKDKLGLNFDVVKTNELADLGDLTRPFNEEEKALMQGMVNKGYELFTKRCADGRKMNIEDIKKIAEGRVWTGEMAKDLKLVDELGGLDEAVEVAASHAKIERYTLVSYPEKEDFLTSLLNTRPSRYISSRMQENFGEYYNGLRFVKNLKDADRLQARMPFDVVIK
;
A
#
# COMPACT_ATOMS: atom_id res chain seq x y z
N SER A 1 -18.06 -6.90 -10.82
CA SER A 1 -16.60 -7.13 -10.81
C SER A 1 -16.23 -8.31 -9.92
N GLN A 2 -15.00 -8.84 -10.06
CA GLN A 2 -14.50 -9.96 -9.26
C GLN A 2 -14.44 -9.63 -7.75
N GLY A 3 -13.97 -8.43 -7.39
CA GLY A 3 -13.93 -7.99 -5.99
C GLY A 3 -15.33 -7.88 -5.37
N THR A 4 -16.33 -7.39 -6.14
CA THR A 4 -17.72 -7.37 -5.68
C THR A 4 -18.26 -8.79 -5.47
N TYR A 5 -17.94 -9.73 -6.37
CA TYR A 5 -18.34 -11.12 -6.21
C TYR A 5 -17.67 -11.77 -4.99
N TYR A 6 -16.39 -11.51 -4.78
CA TYR A 6 -15.66 -11.98 -3.60
C TYR A 6 -16.38 -11.59 -2.30
N ILE A 7 -16.75 -10.31 -2.15
CA ILE A 7 -17.52 -9.84 -0.99
C ILE A 7 -18.91 -10.50 -0.93
N ALA A 8 -19.59 -10.63 -2.06
CA ALA A 8 -20.94 -11.23 -2.12
C ALA A 8 -20.94 -12.74 -1.86
N SER A 9 -19.82 -13.42 -2.09
CA SER A 9 -19.75 -14.89 -2.00
C SER A 9 -20.03 -15.46 -0.60
N VAL A 10 -19.86 -14.65 0.45
CA VAL A 10 -20.12 -15.03 1.85
C VAL A 10 -21.59 -14.88 2.26
N ALA A 11 -22.44 -14.30 1.40
CA ALA A 11 -23.85 -14.12 1.70
C ALA A 11 -24.61 -15.46 1.68
N ASP A 12 -25.66 -15.56 2.51
CA ASP A 12 -26.56 -16.73 2.54
C ASP A 12 -27.18 -17.03 1.16
N LYS A 13 -27.36 -15.98 0.36
CA LYS A 13 -27.91 -16.11 -0.98
C LYS A 13 -27.31 -15.09 -1.94
N VAL A 14 -26.67 -15.58 -2.98
CA VAL A 14 -26.12 -14.78 -4.08
C VAL A 14 -27.13 -14.75 -5.23
N ILE A 15 -27.67 -13.58 -5.51
CA ILE A 15 -28.65 -13.33 -6.56
C ILE A 15 -27.96 -12.60 -7.72
N ALA A 16 -28.03 -13.15 -8.93
CA ALA A 16 -27.54 -12.48 -10.12
C ALA A 16 -28.72 -12.01 -11.01
N ASN A 17 -28.50 -10.91 -11.75
CA ASN A 17 -29.46 -10.49 -12.74
C ASN A 17 -29.39 -11.43 -13.97
N PRO A 18 -30.53 -11.84 -14.58
CA PRO A 18 -30.51 -12.72 -15.77
C PRO A 18 -29.73 -12.17 -16.96
N SER A 19 -29.57 -10.85 -17.06
CA SER A 19 -28.76 -10.17 -18.08
C SER A 19 -27.48 -9.55 -17.52
N GLY A 20 -27.12 -9.87 -16.26
CA GLY A 20 -25.93 -9.37 -15.60
C GLY A 20 -24.73 -10.29 -15.78
N SER A 21 -23.55 -9.81 -15.37
CA SER A 21 -22.32 -10.61 -15.36
C SER A 21 -21.71 -10.72 -13.96
N ILE A 22 -21.13 -11.88 -13.66
CA ILE A 22 -20.30 -12.12 -12.50
C ILE A 22 -18.84 -12.10 -12.94
N GLY A 23 -18.06 -11.13 -12.40
CA GLY A 23 -16.63 -11.07 -12.64
C GLY A 23 -15.93 -12.23 -11.93
N TRP A 24 -15.39 -13.16 -12.72
CA TRP A 24 -14.55 -14.25 -12.21
C TRP A 24 -13.56 -14.69 -13.30
N HIS A 25 -12.35 -14.15 -13.28
CA HIS A 25 -11.37 -14.27 -14.37
C HIS A 25 -9.91 -14.39 -13.92
N GLY A 26 -9.64 -14.40 -12.60
CA GLY A 26 -8.28 -14.45 -12.06
C GLY A 26 -7.64 -13.07 -11.94
N LEU A 27 -6.34 -13.05 -11.70
CA LEU A 27 -5.53 -11.84 -11.52
C LEU A 27 -4.48 -11.71 -12.61
N SER A 28 -4.24 -10.48 -13.04
CA SER A 28 -3.10 -10.13 -13.90
C SER A 28 -2.37 -8.92 -13.33
N ALA A 29 -1.04 -8.90 -13.48
CA ALA A 29 -0.21 -7.77 -13.11
C ALA A 29 0.44 -7.19 -14.35
N GLN A 30 0.28 -5.88 -14.55
CA GLN A 30 0.87 -5.15 -15.67
C GLN A 30 1.77 -4.03 -15.16
N THR A 31 2.99 -3.96 -15.66
CA THR A 31 3.94 -2.86 -15.35
C THR A 31 4.21 -2.07 -16.62
N MET A 32 4.09 -0.75 -16.52
CA MET A 32 4.42 0.17 -17.60
C MET A 32 5.92 0.51 -17.56
N PHE A 33 6.59 0.41 -18.72
CA PHE A 33 8.01 0.74 -18.87
C PHE A 33 8.15 2.05 -19.65
N LEU A 34 8.87 3.00 -19.07
CA LEU A 34 9.05 4.35 -19.57
C LEU A 34 10.37 4.57 -20.31
N LYS A 35 11.30 3.59 -20.25
CA LYS A 35 12.64 3.72 -20.87
C LYS A 35 12.57 4.20 -22.31
N GLY A 36 11.72 3.61 -23.14
CA GLY A 36 11.60 4.01 -24.54
C GLY A 36 11.10 5.44 -24.74
N LEU A 37 10.26 5.95 -23.82
CA LEU A 37 9.85 7.36 -23.82
C LEU A 37 11.00 8.27 -23.40
N LEU A 38 11.70 7.92 -22.32
CA LEU A 38 12.84 8.68 -21.79
C LEU A 38 13.97 8.78 -22.82
N ASP A 39 14.31 7.68 -23.49
CA ASP A 39 15.30 7.66 -24.59
C ASP A 39 14.91 8.61 -25.72
N LYS A 40 13.61 8.63 -26.12
CA LYS A 40 13.12 9.51 -27.19
C LYS A 40 13.23 10.99 -26.85
N VAL A 41 13.00 11.35 -25.58
CA VAL A 41 13.11 12.75 -25.12
C VAL A 41 14.54 13.12 -24.73
N GLY A 42 15.48 12.16 -24.68
CA GLY A 42 16.89 12.42 -24.34
C GLY A 42 17.14 12.55 -22.85
N VAL A 43 16.39 11.81 -22.04
CA VAL A 43 16.57 11.70 -20.58
C VAL A 43 17.05 10.29 -20.26
N GLU A 44 18.11 10.17 -19.49
CA GLU A 44 18.65 8.92 -18.98
C GLU A 44 18.46 8.84 -17.45
N MET A 45 18.07 7.69 -16.92
CA MET A 45 17.96 7.50 -15.48
C MET A 45 19.20 6.77 -14.94
N GLN A 46 19.94 7.43 -14.08
CA GLN A 46 21.11 6.88 -13.40
C GLN A 46 20.63 6.19 -12.11
N VAL A 47 20.85 4.86 -12.04
CA VAL A 47 20.30 3.99 -11.00
C VAL A 47 21.42 3.46 -10.11
N PHE A 48 21.20 3.58 -8.81
CA PHE A 48 22.04 2.99 -7.76
C PHE A 48 21.13 2.14 -6.88
N ARG A 49 21.38 0.86 -6.77
CA ARG A 49 20.52 -0.05 -5.98
C ARG A 49 21.30 -1.17 -5.32
N VAL A 50 20.72 -1.73 -4.27
CA VAL A 50 21.13 -3.00 -3.65
C VAL A 50 19.93 -3.95 -3.67
N GLY A 51 20.19 -5.19 -4.07
CA GLY A 51 19.21 -6.25 -4.08
C GLY A 51 18.67 -6.60 -5.47
N THR A 52 18.59 -7.89 -5.71
CA THR A 52 18.17 -8.49 -6.98
C THR A 52 16.70 -8.19 -7.31
N TYR A 53 15.85 -8.10 -6.28
CA TYR A 53 14.42 -7.93 -6.39
C TYR A 53 13.95 -6.47 -6.24
N LYS A 54 14.87 -5.48 -6.04
CA LYS A 54 14.49 -4.06 -5.95
C LYS A 54 14.16 -3.51 -7.34
N SER A 55 12.99 -3.88 -7.85
CA SER A 55 12.55 -3.64 -9.21
C SER A 55 11.82 -2.30 -9.43
N ALA A 56 11.69 -1.46 -8.39
CA ALA A 56 11.08 -0.13 -8.49
C ALA A 56 11.70 0.78 -9.56
N VAL A 57 12.97 0.55 -9.92
CA VAL A 57 13.71 1.31 -10.92
C VAL A 57 13.57 0.75 -12.33
N GLU A 58 13.14 -0.49 -12.50
CA GLU A 58 13.09 -1.17 -13.81
C GLU A 58 12.21 -0.42 -14.83
N PRO A 59 11.05 0.15 -14.47
CA PRO A 59 10.24 0.93 -15.40
C PRO A 59 11.00 2.03 -16.12
N TYR A 60 12.06 2.55 -15.53
CA TYR A 60 12.82 3.68 -16.07
C TYR A 60 14.07 3.29 -16.86
N ILE A 61 14.57 2.05 -16.68
CA ILE A 61 15.84 1.58 -17.27
C ILE A 61 15.70 0.32 -18.12
N ALA A 62 14.54 -0.29 -18.15
CA ALA A 62 14.25 -1.51 -18.90
C ALA A 62 12.99 -1.34 -19.76
N THR A 63 12.77 -2.28 -20.67
CA THR A 63 11.57 -2.34 -21.53
C THR A 63 10.66 -3.51 -21.17
N GLU A 64 11.10 -4.37 -20.26
CA GLU A 64 10.34 -5.52 -19.72
C GLU A 64 10.83 -5.87 -18.33
N MET A 65 10.06 -6.67 -17.60
CA MET A 65 10.43 -7.18 -16.28
C MET A 65 11.68 -8.04 -16.36
N SER A 66 12.60 -7.85 -15.42
CA SER A 66 13.70 -8.82 -15.20
C SER A 66 13.13 -10.18 -14.76
N PRO A 67 13.90 -11.30 -14.92
CA PRO A 67 13.49 -12.60 -14.41
C PRO A 67 13.13 -12.59 -12.92
N ALA A 68 13.89 -11.89 -12.08
CA ALA A 68 13.64 -11.77 -10.66
C ALA A 68 12.34 -10.99 -10.37
N ASN A 69 12.09 -9.89 -11.10
CA ASN A 69 10.84 -9.14 -10.95
C ASN A 69 9.63 -9.96 -11.40
N ARG A 70 9.76 -10.71 -12.50
CA ARG A 70 8.70 -11.60 -12.97
C ARG A 70 8.42 -12.72 -11.96
N GLU A 71 9.46 -13.34 -11.40
CA GLU A 71 9.34 -14.36 -10.36
C GLU A 71 8.57 -13.84 -9.13
N GLN A 72 9.01 -12.71 -8.56
CA GLN A 72 8.33 -12.18 -7.37
C GLN A 72 6.89 -11.74 -7.66
N THR A 73 6.64 -11.14 -8.84
CA THR A 73 5.30 -10.74 -9.26
C THR A 73 4.37 -11.94 -9.38
N GLN A 74 4.85 -13.01 -10.04
CA GLN A 74 4.11 -14.27 -10.15
C GLN A 74 3.83 -14.87 -8.76
N ALA A 75 4.79 -14.82 -7.84
CA ALA A 75 4.65 -15.37 -6.51
C ALA A 75 3.56 -14.64 -5.71
N PHE A 76 3.59 -13.30 -5.65
CA PHE A 76 2.61 -12.58 -4.85
C PHE A 76 1.21 -12.55 -5.46
N ILE A 77 1.04 -12.40 -6.80
CA ILE A 77 -0.30 -12.49 -7.41
C ILE A 77 -0.86 -13.91 -7.28
N GLY A 78 0.00 -14.94 -7.38
CA GLY A 78 -0.39 -16.32 -7.18
C GLY A 78 -0.87 -16.60 -5.75
N SER A 79 -0.17 -16.08 -4.74
CA SER A 79 -0.58 -16.18 -3.33
C SER A 79 -1.92 -15.48 -3.07
N ILE A 80 -2.09 -14.25 -3.57
CA ILE A 80 -3.35 -13.50 -3.45
C ILE A 80 -4.50 -14.27 -4.12
N TRP A 81 -4.27 -14.80 -5.32
CA TRP A 81 -5.28 -15.58 -6.04
C TRP A 81 -5.64 -16.85 -5.28
N GLN A 82 -4.66 -17.56 -4.74
CA GLN A 82 -4.91 -18.76 -3.96
C GLN A 82 -5.76 -18.48 -2.70
N GLN A 83 -5.51 -17.35 -2.02
CA GLN A 83 -6.32 -16.91 -0.88
C GLN A 83 -7.77 -16.66 -1.29
N ILE A 84 -8.00 -15.92 -2.38
CA ILE A 84 -9.34 -15.67 -2.92
C ILE A 84 -10.06 -16.99 -3.27
N LEU A 85 -9.34 -17.92 -3.91
CA LEU A 85 -9.90 -19.24 -4.24
C LEU A 85 -10.29 -20.02 -2.99
N ASN A 86 -9.46 -20.03 -1.96
CA ASN A 86 -9.72 -20.76 -0.73
C ASN A 86 -10.98 -20.23 -0.02
N GLU A 87 -11.10 -18.93 0.13
CA GLU A 87 -12.22 -18.30 0.84
C GLU A 87 -13.55 -18.44 0.06
N VAL A 88 -13.51 -18.26 -1.26
CA VAL A 88 -14.71 -18.51 -2.10
C VAL A 88 -15.06 -20.00 -2.16
N SER A 89 -14.06 -20.89 -2.15
CA SER A 89 -14.30 -22.34 -2.04
C SER A 89 -15.01 -22.70 -0.74
N GLU A 90 -14.58 -22.10 0.37
CA GLU A 90 -15.18 -22.32 1.68
C GLU A 90 -16.62 -21.79 1.74
N SER A 91 -16.86 -20.56 1.27
CA SER A 91 -18.18 -19.91 1.32
C SER A 91 -19.17 -20.54 0.35
N ARG A 92 -18.77 -20.81 -0.89
CA ARG A 92 -19.65 -21.31 -1.96
C ARG A 92 -19.69 -22.84 -2.06
N LYS A 93 -18.84 -23.55 -1.32
CA LYS A 93 -18.71 -25.03 -1.37
C LYS A 93 -18.36 -25.55 -2.79
N ILE A 94 -17.60 -24.77 -3.54
CA ILE A 94 -17.05 -25.11 -4.85
C ILE A 94 -15.56 -25.41 -4.67
N SER A 95 -15.04 -26.50 -5.26
CA SER A 95 -13.63 -26.83 -5.12
C SER A 95 -12.72 -25.76 -5.73
N VAL A 96 -11.54 -25.55 -5.15
CA VAL A 96 -10.49 -24.62 -5.64
C VAL A 96 -10.18 -24.89 -7.12
N ASP A 97 -10.02 -26.15 -7.51
CA ASP A 97 -9.74 -26.53 -8.89
C ASP A 97 -10.88 -26.12 -9.85
N SER A 98 -12.14 -26.29 -9.42
CA SER A 98 -13.30 -25.88 -10.20
C SER A 98 -13.36 -24.36 -10.33
N LEU A 99 -13.15 -23.62 -9.25
CA LEU A 99 -13.11 -22.15 -9.27
C LEU A 99 -12.01 -21.63 -10.19
N ASN A 100 -10.81 -22.23 -10.15
CA ASN A 100 -9.71 -21.85 -11.02
C ASN A 100 -9.98 -22.18 -12.49
N ALA A 101 -10.62 -23.32 -12.78
CA ALA A 101 -11.06 -23.66 -14.13
C ALA A 101 -12.14 -22.71 -14.65
N LEU A 102 -13.08 -22.28 -13.81
CA LEU A 102 -14.09 -21.27 -14.16
C LEU A 102 -13.43 -19.90 -14.45
N ALA A 103 -12.44 -19.48 -13.66
CA ALA A 103 -11.70 -18.26 -13.92
C ALA A 103 -11.01 -18.28 -15.29
N SER A 104 -10.42 -19.43 -15.67
CA SER A 104 -9.78 -19.60 -16.97
C SER A 104 -10.75 -19.51 -18.17
N ARG A 105 -12.07 -19.67 -17.93
CA ARG A 105 -13.12 -19.48 -18.94
C ARG A 105 -13.62 -18.04 -19.02
N ASN A 106 -13.16 -17.16 -18.14
CA ASN A 106 -13.61 -15.79 -17.99
C ASN A 106 -15.14 -15.69 -17.86
N MET A 107 -15.63 -15.86 -16.63
CA MET A 107 -17.08 -15.94 -16.36
C MET A 107 -17.84 -14.66 -16.69
N ASP A 108 -17.18 -13.49 -16.78
CA ASP A 108 -17.81 -12.22 -17.20
C ASP A 108 -18.48 -12.31 -18.57
N LEU A 109 -17.97 -13.18 -19.43
CA LEU A 109 -18.43 -13.35 -20.82
C LEU A 109 -19.37 -14.55 -21.01
N GLN A 110 -19.78 -15.20 -19.91
CA GLN A 110 -20.63 -16.39 -19.97
C GLN A 110 -22.11 -16.04 -19.72
N PRO A 111 -23.05 -16.85 -20.22
CA PRO A 111 -24.46 -16.64 -19.94
C PRO A 111 -24.82 -16.87 -18.48
N ALA A 112 -25.81 -16.13 -17.97
CA ALA A 112 -26.14 -16.11 -16.54
C ALA A 112 -26.58 -17.48 -16.00
N GLU A 113 -27.17 -18.35 -16.85
CA GLU A 113 -27.56 -19.72 -16.49
C GLU A 113 -26.36 -20.56 -16.05
N LEU A 114 -25.17 -20.23 -16.54
CA LEU A 114 -23.93 -20.93 -16.14
C LEU A 114 -23.59 -20.64 -14.69
N TYR A 115 -23.92 -19.44 -14.16
CA TYR A 115 -23.68 -19.12 -12.75
C TYR A 115 -24.46 -20.01 -11.80
N LEU A 116 -25.69 -20.39 -12.19
CA LEU A 116 -26.52 -21.34 -11.42
C LEU A 116 -25.91 -22.73 -11.45
N SER A 117 -25.62 -23.23 -12.65
CA SER A 117 -25.13 -24.61 -12.82
C SER A 117 -23.73 -24.83 -12.22
N THR A 118 -22.95 -23.77 -12.04
CA THR A 118 -21.60 -23.80 -11.41
C THR A 118 -21.62 -23.45 -9.93
N GLY A 119 -22.75 -23.00 -9.37
CA GLY A 119 -22.89 -22.61 -7.99
C GLY A 119 -22.32 -21.21 -7.65
N LEU A 120 -21.93 -20.43 -8.65
CA LEU A 120 -21.49 -19.04 -8.45
C LEU A 120 -22.64 -18.14 -8.02
N ALA A 121 -23.88 -18.43 -8.43
CA ALA A 121 -25.10 -17.80 -7.96
C ALA A 121 -26.12 -18.85 -7.54
N ASP A 122 -27.01 -18.48 -6.60
CA ASP A 122 -28.09 -19.36 -6.13
C ASP A 122 -29.38 -19.18 -6.92
N THR A 123 -29.56 -18.00 -7.49
CA THR A 123 -30.77 -17.71 -8.31
C THR A 123 -30.52 -16.51 -9.23
N LEU A 124 -31.35 -16.44 -10.27
CA LEU A 124 -31.44 -15.27 -11.16
C LEU A 124 -32.73 -14.53 -10.86
N MET A 125 -32.65 -13.23 -10.63
CA MET A 125 -33.81 -12.36 -10.38
C MET A 125 -33.60 -10.98 -11.01
N TYR A 126 -34.68 -10.41 -11.56
CA TYR A 126 -34.72 -8.98 -11.85
C TYR A 126 -34.92 -8.17 -10.56
N LYS A 127 -34.69 -6.85 -10.64
CA LYS A 127 -34.73 -5.96 -9.48
C LYS A 127 -36.10 -5.97 -8.76
N ASP A 128 -37.20 -6.06 -9.48
CA ASP A 128 -38.55 -6.15 -8.92
C ASP A 128 -38.74 -7.45 -8.14
N GLU A 129 -38.25 -8.58 -8.65
CA GLU A 129 -38.26 -9.87 -7.97
C GLU A 129 -37.42 -9.86 -6.71
N VAL A 130 -36.23 -9.21 -6.75
CA VAL A 130 -35.36 -9.01 -5.54
C VAL A 130 -36.11 -8.17 -4.50
N LEU A 131 -36.82 -7.12 -4.91
CA LEU A 131 -37.59 -6.30 -3.98
C LEU A 131 -38.74 -7.08 -3.36
N ALA A 132 -39.45 -7.89 -4.14
CA ALA A 132 -40.49 -8.77 -3.65
C ALA A 132 -39.93 -9.82 -2.66
N TYR A 133 -38.81 -10.42 -2.99
CA TYR A 133 -38.10 -11.35 -2.11
C TYR A 133 -37.69 -10.70 -0.77
N LEU A 134 -37.15 -9.49 -0.82
CA LEU A 134 -36.78 -8.75 0.40
C LEU A 134 -38.01 -8.38 1.26
N LYS A 135 -39.13 -8.00 0.63
CA LYS A 135 -40.40 -7.78 1.34
C LYS A 135 -40.87 -9.03 2.07
N GLN A 136 -40.79 -10.20 1.39
CA GLN A 136 -41.13 -11.49 1.99
C GLN A 136 -40.22 -11.82 3.20
N LEU A 137 -38.91 -11.57 3.10
CA LEU A 137 -37.95 -11.83 4.19
C LEU A 137 -38.18 -10.92 5.41
N THR A 138 -38.74 -9.73 5.22
CA THR A 138 -38.95 -8.72 6.27
C THR A 138 -40.38 -8.61 6.72
N ASP A 139 -41.27 -9.52 6.31
CA ASP A 139 -42.74 -9.50 6.55
C ASP A 139 -43.38 -8.15 6.17
N CYS A 140 -42.80 -7.44 5.18
CA CYS A 140 -43.32 -6.20 4.63
C CYS A 140 -44.41 -6.47 3.62
N LYS A 141 -45.55 -5.77 3.73
CA LYS A 141 -46.68 -5.96 2.77
C LYS A 141 -46.29 -5.48 1.37
N GLU A 142 -46.98 -6.00 0.36
CA GLU A 142 -46.70 -5.67 -1.05
C GLU A 142 -46.85 -4.18 -1.36
N ASP A 143 -47.82 -3.52 -0.75
CA ASP A 143 -48.11 -2.07 -0.93
C ASP A 143 -47.23 -1.16 -0.06
N GLU A 144 -46.51 -1.70 0.88
CA GLU A 144 -45.59 -0.94 1.74
C GLU A 144 -44.18 -0.81 1.12
N LYS A 145 -43.47 0.29 1.47
CA LYS A 145 -42.08 0.46 1.08
C LYS A 145 -41.16 -0.25 2.07
N LEU A 146 -40.11 -0.89 1.55
CA LEU A 146 -39.04 -1.41 2.39
C LEU A 146 -38.40 -0.27 3.19
N ASN A 147 -38.20 -0.51 4.48
CA ASN A 147 -37.44 0.40 5.33
C ASN A 147 -35.95 0.10 5.12
N THR A 148 -35.26 0.95 4.38
CA THR A 148 -33.85 0.78 3.99
C THR A 148 -33.02 1.94 4.54
N LEU A 149 -31.77 1.63 4.91
CA LEU A 149 -30.74 2.61 5.22
C LEU A 149 -29.68 2.59 4.11
N SER A 150 -29.26 3.77 3.66
CA SER A 150 -28.11 3.88 2.77
C SER A 150 -26.81 3.76 3.57
N LEU A 151 -25.68 3.51 2.88
CA LEU A 151 -24.37 3.56 3.52
C LEU A 151 -24.10 4.95 4.13
N GLU A 152 -24.58 6.01 3.48
CA GLU A 152 -24.44 7.38 3.96
C GLU A 152 -25.23 7.62 5.26
N ASP A 153 -26.43 7.04 5.37
CA ASP A 153 -27.19 7.06 6.62
C ASP A 153 -26.48 6.28 7.73
N MET A 154 -25.84 5.16 7.39
CA MET A 154 -25.11 4.33 8.35
C MET A 154 -23.90 5.04 8.97
N VAL A 155 -23.22 5.91 8.22
CA VAL A 155 -22.10 6.73 8.73
C VAL A 155 -22.56 7.63 9.90
N ASN A 156 -23.83 8.08 9.85
CA ASN A 156 -24.42 9.00 10.82
C ASN A 156 -25.14 8.29 11.99
N VAL A 157 -25.22 6.96 11.96
CA VAL A 157 -25.86 6.19 13.04
C VAL A 157 -25.02 6.32 14.31
N LYS A 158 -25.61 6.95 15.34
CA LYS A 158 -24.99 7.00 16.67
C LYS A 158 -25.01 5.60 17.27
N ARG A 159 -23.85 4.99 17.35
CA ARG A 159 -23.71 3.70 18.08
C ARG A 159 -24.04 3.94 19.55
N ASN A 160 -25.02 3.25 20.06
CA ASN A 160 -25.35 3.21 21.49
C ASN A 160 -24.35 2.31 22.26
N VAL A 161 -23.06 2.51 22.00
CA VAL A 161 -22.00 1.82 22.75
C VAL A 161 -21.84 2.58 24.07
N PRO A 162 -21.95 1.91 25.22
CA PRO A 162 -21.67 2.54 26.49
C PRO A 162 -20.27 3.16 26.46
N LYS A 163 -20.17 4.47 26.77
CA LYS A 163 -18.85 5.12 26.85
C LYS A 163 -18.05 4.41 27.94
N ASP A 164 -16.88 3.96 27.56
CA ASP A 164 -15.93 3.45 28.53
C ASP A 164 -15.56 4.57 29.54
N LYS A 165 -15.52 4.23 30.81
CA LYS A 165 -15.18 5.15 31.90
C LYS A 165 -13.84 4.83 32.56
N SER A 166 -13.08 3.89 32.01
CA SER A 166 -11.75 3.52 32.55
C SER A 166 -10.74 4.64 32.44
N GLY A 167 -10.91 5.53 31.45
CA GLY A 167 -9.92 6.53 31.07
C GLY A 167 -8.74 5.98 30.27
N ASN A 168 -8.73 4.69 29.96
CA ASN A 168 -7.70 4.09 29.13
C ASN A 168 -7.99 4.35 27.65
N VAL A 169 -6.96 4.71 26.90
CA VAL A 169 -7.03 4.95 25.45
C VAL A 169 -6.10 3.96 24.73
N ILE A 170 -6.60 3.33 23.65
CA ILE A 170 -5.76 2.76 22.60
C ILE A 170 -5.83 3.72 21.41
N ALA A 171 -4.68 4.28 21.04
CA ALA A 171 -4.58 5.20 19.93
C ALA A 171 -4.35 4.41 18.63
N VAL A 172 -5.18 4.61 17.62
CA VAL A 172 -4.98 4.06 16.26
C VAL A 172 -4.45 5.18 15.38
N TYR A 173 -3.17 5.11 15.03
CA TYR A 173 -2.52 6.08 14.16
C TYR A 173 -2.48 5.56 12.71
N TYR A 174 -3.15 6.25 11.80
CA TYR A 174 -3.21 5.90 10.38
C TYR A 174 -2.05 6.54 9.61
N ALA A 175 -1.13 5.70 9.12
CA ALA A 175 0.00 6.09 8.29
C ALA A 175 -0.24 5.60 6.85
N TYR A 176 -0.90 6.45 6.05
CA TYR A 176 -1.33 6.11 4.70
C TYR A 176 -0.58 6.92 3.64
N GLY A 177 -0.19 6.25 2.57
CA GLY A 177 0.45 6.84 1.41
C GLY A 177 1.98 6.78 1.43
N GLU A 178 2.60 7.56 0.56
CA GLU A 178 4.06 7.62 0.39
C GLU A 178 4.72 8.45 1.50
N ILE A 179 5.88 7.99 2.02
CA ILE A 179 6.62 8.69 3.08
C ILE A 179 7.42 9.84 2.46
N ASP A 180 7.10 11.07 2.90
CA ASP A 180 7.66 12.34 2.40
C ASP A 180 7.62 12.47 0.87
N GLY A 181 6.65 11.79 0.25
CA GLY A 181 6.29 11.99 -1.13
C GLY A 181 5.28 13.13 -1.29
N ASP A 182 4.86 13.36 -2.51
CA ASP A 182 3.73 14.29 -2.74
C ASP A 182 2.45 13.73 -2.12
N GLU A 183 1.67 14.64 -1.53
CA GLU A 183 0.31 14.32 -1.13
C GLU A 183 -0.47 13.81 -2.36
N SER A 184 -1.18 12.69 -2.21
CA SER A 184 -2.10 12.21 -3.26
C SER A 184 -3.20 13.25 -3.53
N ALA A 185 -3.94 13.09 -4.64
CA ALA A 185 -5.08 13.96 -4.94
C ALA A 185 -6.11 13.96 -3.81
N ASP A 186 -6.18 12.86 -3.06
CA ASP A 186 -7.07 12.67 -1.91
C ASP A 186 -6.50 13.25 -0.60
N GLY A 187 -5.30 13.85 -0.65
CA GLY A 187 -4.62 14.43 0.52
C GLY A 187 -3.91 13.37 1.39
N GLU A 188 -3.77 12.15 0.90
CA GLU A 188 -3.06 11.09 1.60
C GLU A 188 -1.55 11.18 1.34
N GLY A 189 -0.79 11.13 2.40
CA GLY A 189 0.67 11.13 2.40
C GLY A 189 1.19 11.07 3.82
N ILE A 190 2.30 10.40 4.02
CA ILE A 190 2.99 10.31 5.31
C ILE A 190 4.01 11.43 5.36
N ASN A 191 3.70 12.52 6.06
CA ASN A 191 4.68 13.53 6.40
C ASN A 191 5.43 13.10 7.65
N SER A 192 6.73 12.81 7.53
CA SER A 192 7.54 12.25 8.62
C SER A 192 7.59 13.16 9.86
N GLU A 193 7.71 14.47 9.67
CA GLU A 193 7.76 15.43 10.78
C GLU A 193 6.44 15.46 11.58
N LYS A 194 5.30 15.38 10.86
CA LYS A 194 3.98 15.33 11.49
C LYS A 194 3.79 14.03 12.28
N VAL A 195 4.14 12.88 11.66
CA VAL A 195 4.06 11.57 12.33
C VAL A 195 4.88 11.54 13.60
N ILE A 196 6.14 12.01 13.53
CA ILE A 196 7.04 12.08 14.69
C ILE A 196 6.43 12.93 15.80
N LYS A 197 5.92 14.10 15.46
CA LYS A 197 5.28 15.01 16.43
C LYS A 197 4.06 14.36 17.10
N ASP A 198 3.24 13.67 16.33
CA ASP A 198 2.01 13.05 16.83
C ASP A 198 2.35 11.82 17.69
N LEU A 199 3.26 10.94 17.24
CA LEU A 199 3.71 9.78 18.03
C LEU A 199 4.35 10.21 19.36
N ARG A 200 5.10 11.33 19.37
CA ARG A 200 5.65 11.91 20.61
C ARG A 200 4.56 12.34 21.58
N LYS A 201 3.51 13.01 21.10
CA LYS A 201 2.35 13.35 21.94
C LYS A 201 1.67 12.11 22.50
N LEU A 202 1.47 11.06 21.68
CA LEU A 202 0.91 9.80 22.14
C LEU A 202 1.79 9.11 23.18
N ARG A 203 3.11 9.25 23.05
CA ARG A 203 4.07 8.74 24.04
C ARG A 203 3.94 9.46 25.40
N GLU A 204 3.77 10.78 25.38
CA GLU A 204 3.69 11.64 26.57
C GLU A 204 2.30 11.63 27.23
N ASP A 205 1.24 11.23 26.53
CA ASP A 205 -0.13 11.17 27.05
C ASP A 205 -0.34 9.95 27.96
N GLU A 206 -0.49 10.18 29.26
CA GLU A 206 -0.70 9.12 30.26
C GLU A 206 -2.01 8.33 30.04
N SER A 207 -3.00 8.88 29.39
CA SER A 207 -4.26 8.17 29.08
C SER A 207 -4.06 7.10 28.01
N VAL A 208 -3.12 7.29 27.09
CA VAL A 208 -2.79 6.33 26.02
C VAL A 208 -2.00 5.17 26.60
N LYS A 209 -2.57 3.97 26.55
CA LYS A 209 -1.97 2.74 27.12
C LYS A 209 -1.28 1.87 26.08
N ALA A 210 -1.68 1.97 24.81
CA ALA A 210 -1.03 1.33 23.68
C ALA A 210 -1.28 2.14 22.40
N VAL A 211 -0.43 1.94 21.40
CA VAL A 211 -0.58 2.53 20.08
C VAL A 211 -0.65 1.43 19.03
N VAL A 212 -1.68 1.47 18.19
CA VAL A 212 -1.76 0.68 16.96
C VAL A 212 -1.37 1.57 15.80
N LEU A 213 -0.25 1.27 15.16
CA LEU A 213 0.17 1.96 13.94
C LEU A 213 -0.41 1.23 12.73
N ARG A 214 -1.48 1.78 12.14
CA ARG A 214 -2.11 1.24 10.93
C ARG A 214 -1.36 1.76 9.70
N VAL A 215 -0.56 0.89 9.08
CA VAL A 215 0.30 1.23 7.95
C VAL A 215 -0.32 0.77 6.65
N ASN A 216 -0.55 1.70 5.70
CA ASN A 216 -0.89 1.41 4.32
C ASN A 216 0.02 2.24 3.39
N SER A 217 1.28 1.79 3.23
CA SER A 217 2.34 2.57 2.60
C SER A 217 3.24 1.71 1.71
N PRO A 218 3.51 2.15 0.46
CA PRO A 218 4.50 1.50 -0.41
C PRO A 218 5.95 1.85 -0.03
N GLY A 219 6.15 2.72 0.96
CA GLY A 219 7.43 3.32 1.34
C GLY A 219 7.57 4.76 0.87
N GLY A 220 8.80 5.19 0.63
CA GLY A 220 9.14 6.56 0.19
C GLY A 220 10.54 6.96 0.63
N SER A 221 10.68 8.17 1.21
CA SER A 221 11.95 8.68 1.72
C SER A 221 12.61 7.72 2.70
N ALA A 222 13.86 7.36 2.43
CA ALA A 222 14.65 6.54 3.33
C ALA A 222 14.99 7.31 4.62
N TYR A 223 15.23 8.62 4.51
CA TYR A 223 15.48 9.49 5.65
C TYR A 223 14.24 9.62 6.54
N GLY A 224 13.09 9.95 5.95
CA GLY A 224 11.82 10.05 6.68
C GLY A 224 11.46 8.75 7.39
N SER A 225 11.68 7.60 6.73
CA SER A 225 11.45 6.27 7.31
C SER A 225 12.32 6.02 8.55
N GLU A 226 13.63 6.38 8.52
CA GLU A 226 14.52 6.23 9.67
C GLU A 226 14.11 7.15 10.83
N GLN A 227 13.65 8.38 10.53
CA GLN A 227 13.20 9.30 11.57
C GLN A 227 11.93 8.80 12.26
N ILE A 228 10.96 8.29 11.51
CA ILE A 228 9.74 7.68 12.07
C ILE A 228 10.09 6.42 12.86
N TRP A 229 10.92 5.53 12.29
CA TRP A 229 11.42 4.32 12.99
C TRP A 229 12.02 4.67 14.35
N ARG A 230 12.78 5.75 14.43
CA ARG A 230 13.37 6.20 15.70
C ARG A 230 12.31 6.58 16.73
N GLU A 231 11.27 7.32 16.35
CA GLU A 231 10.19 7.69 17.27
C GLU A 231 9.33 6.49 17.68
N VAL A 232 9.07 5.56 16.76
CA VAL A 232 8.42 4.26 17.07
C VAL A 232 9.25 3.49 18.11
N SER A 233 10.56 3.46 17.94
CA SER A 233 11.48 2.79 18.88
C SER A 233 11.51 3.44 20.26
N LEU A 234 11.32 4.75 20.35
CA LEU A 234 11.22 5.47 21.63
C LEU A 234 9.85 5.22 22.28
N LEU A 235 8.77 5.29 21.50
CA LEU A 235 7.41 5.02 21.96
C LEU A 235 7.28 3.61 22.55
N LYS A 236 7.86 2.61 21.87
CA LYS A 236 7.88 1.22 22.31
C LYS A 236 8.52 1.00 23.68
N GLN A 237 9.48 1.85 24.10
CA GLN A 237 10.11 1.73 25.41
C GLN A 237 9.18 2.10 26.56
N GLU A 238 8.12 2.84 26.27
CA GLU A 238 7.19 3.34 27.29
C GLU A 238 5.79 2.70 27.18
N LYS A 239 5.36 2.34 25.97
CA LYS A 239 4.02 1.81 25.69
C LYS A 239 4.07 0.74 24.60
N PRO A 240 3.23 -0.31 24.65
CA PRO A 240 3.12 -1.27 23.57
C PRO A 240 2.80 -0.59 22.23
N VAL A 241 3.56 -0.94 21.20
CA VAL A 241 3.33 -0.52 19.81
C VAL A 241 3.04 -1.74 18.95
N ILE A 242 1.84 -1.81 18.45
CA ILE A 242 1.39 -2.87 17.53
C ILE A 242 1.25 -2.27 16.14
N VAL A 243 1.74 -2.98 15.14
CA VAL A 243 1.50 -2.59 13.73
C VAL A 243 0.34 -3.41 13.18
N SER A 244 -0.58 -2.73 12.50
CA SER A 244 -1.57 -3.34 11.62
C SER A 244 -1.30 -2.92 10.19
N MET A 245 -0.97 -3.88 9.33
CA MET A 245 -0.69 -3.61 7.92
C MET A 245 -1.98 -3.61 7.10
N GLY A 246 -2.11 -2.66 6.16
CA GLY A 246 -3.19 -2.61 5.18
C GLY A 246 -2.86 -3.38 3.91
N ASP A 247 -3.23 -2.82 2.75
CA ASP A 247 -2.91 -3.43 1.45
C ASP A 247 -1.40 -3.52 1.22
N TYR A 248 -0.67 -2.47 1.69
CA TYR A 248 0.78 -2.38 1.59
C TYR A 248 1.39 -1.97 2.93
N ALA A 249 2.47 -2.58 3.31
CA ALA A 249 3.39 -2.06 4.32
C ALA A 249 4.80 -2.49 3.92
N ALA A 250 5.28 -1.92 2.81
CA ALA A 250 6.47 -2.37 2.12
C ALA A 250 7.57 -1.31 2.09
N SER A 251 8.81 -1.74 2.03
CA SER A 251 10.00 -0.89 1.98
C SER A 251 10.03 0.13 3.14
N GLY A 252 9.90 1.43 2.91
CA GLY A 252 9.76 2.42 4.00
C GLY A 252 8.59 2.11 4.94
N GLY A 253 7.47 1.56 4.42
CA GLY A 253 6.35 1.10 5.23
C GLY A 253 6.72 -0.05 6.17
N TYR A 254 7.55 -1.00 5.70
CA TYR A 254 8.10 -2.04 6.56
C TYR A 254 9.18 -1.48 7.51
N TYR A 255 9.96 -0.50 7.05
CA TYR A 255 10.98 0.17 7.87
C TYR A 255 10.39 0.76 9.15
N ILE A 256 9.30 1.53 9.03
CA ILE A 256 8.63 2.14 10.19
C ILE A 256 7.92 1.10 11.07
N SER A 257 7.62 -0.08 10.51
CA SER A 257 6.91 -1.17 11.18
C SER A 257 7.83 -2.13 11.95
N CYS A 258 9.05 -2.36 11.45
CA CYS A 258 9.90 -3.47 11.90
C CYS A 258 10.32 -3.39 13.38
N ALA A 259 10.25 -2.19 14.02
CA ALA A 259 10.57 -2.00 15.43
C ALA A 259 9.42 -2.33 16.39
N ALA A 260 8.19 -2.51 15.92
CA ALA A 260 7.02 -2.75 16.76
C ALA A 260 7.16 -3.98 17.68
N ASP A 261 6.34 -4.04 18.72
CA ASP A 261 6.27 -5.22 19.61
C ASP A 261 5.63 -6.41 18.93
N TRP A 262 4.64 -6.14 18.06
CA TRP A 262 3.91 -7.14 17.30
C TRP A 262 3.45 -6.57 15.96
N ILE A 263 3.45 -7.38 14.93
CA ILE A 263 3.03 -7.01 13.58
C ILE A 263 1.92 -7.95 13.12
N VAL A 264 0.77 -7.36 12.82
CA VAL A 264 -0.40 -8.05 12.26
C VAL A 264 -0.57 -7.63 10.80
N ALA A 265 -0.79 -8.58 9.91
CA ALA A 265 -1.03 -8.33 8.49
C ALA A 265 -2.12 -9.24 7.94
N GLU A 266 -2.88 -8.76 6.96
CA GLU A 266 -3.77 -9.63 6.20
C GLU A 266 -2.95 -10.62 5.34
N PRO A 267 -3.47 -11.83 5.05
CA PRO A 267 -2.75 -12.80 4.21
C PRO A 267 -2.29 -12.23 2.87
N THR A 268 -3.06 -11.31 2.31
CA THR A 268 -2.84 -10.68 1.00
C THR A 268 -2.06 -9.37 1.06
N THR A 269 -1.74 -8.84 2.24
CA THR A 269 -0.91 -7.64 2.42
C THR A 269 0.42 -7.78 1.65
N LEU A 270 0.81 -6.77 0.87
CA LEU A 270 2.15 -6.72 0.27
C LEU A 270 3.12 -6.03 1.22
N THR A 271 4.18 -6.75 1.63
CA THR A 271 5.14 -6.27 2.62
C THR A 271 6.59 -6.64 2.26
N GLY A 272 7.52 -6.45 3.19
CA GLY A 272 8.94 -6.66 2.93
C GLY A 272 9.53 -5.57 2.05
N SER A 273 9.97 -5.88 0.85
CA SER A 273 10.70 -4.97 -0.05
C SER A 273 11.87 -4.27 0.64
N ILE A 274 12.56 -5.00 1.56
CA ILE A 274 13.68 -4.49 2.36
C ILE A 274 14.85 -4.23 1.43
N GLY A 275 15.01 -2.97 1.04
CA GLY A 275 16.02 -2.55 0.07
C GLY A 275 15.97 -1.05 -0.19
N ILE A 276 17.08 -0.50 -0.62
CA ILE A 276 17.28 0.93 -0.90
C ILE A 276 17.69 1.10 -2.37
N PHE A 277 17.25 2.18 -2.98
CA PHE A 277 17.76 2.62 -4.27
C PHE A 277 17.89 4.14 -4.32
N GLY A 278 18.73 4.62 -5.26
CA GLY A 278 18.82 6.00 -5.70
C GLY A 278 18.47 6.08 -7.18
N LEU A 279 17.74 7.10 -7.56
CA LEU A 279 17.34 7.36 -8.94
C LEU A 279 17.56 8.84 -9.26
N VAL A 280 18.47 9.12 -10.19
CA VAL A 280 18.83 10.49 -10.55
C VAL A 280 18.72 10.67 -12.06
N PRO A 281 17.88 11.59 -12.56
CA PRO A 281 17.79 11.85 -13.98
C PRO A 281 19.04 12.58 -14.51
N ASN A 282 19.46 12.22 -15.72
CA ASN A 282 20.39 12.96 -16.56
C ASN A 282 19.61 13.46 -17.76
N ALA A 283 19.47 14.76 -17.89
CA ALA A 283 18.73 15.40 -18.97
C ALA A 283 19.65 16.03 -20.05
N GLU A 284 20.94 15.69 -20.07
CA GLU A 284 21.90 16.24 -21.05
C GLU A 284 21.40 16.14 -22.49
N GLY A 285 20.93 14.96 -22.91
CA GLY A 285 20.42 14.72 -24.25
C GLY A 285 19.20 15.56 -24.57
N LEU A 286 18.27 15.73 -23.62
CA LEU A 286 17.13 16.62 -23.80
C LEU A 286 17.57 18.06 -23.94
N LEU A 287 18.40 18.54 -23.02
CA LEU A 287 18.77 19.96 -22.97
C LEU A 287 19.72 20.36 -24.10
N LYS A 288 20.75 19.55 -24.32
CA LYS A 288 21.80 19.85 -25.28
C LYS A 288 21.40 19.48 -26.72
N ASP A 289 21.00 18.23 -26.96
CA ASP A 289 20.80 17.69 -28.28
C ASP A 289 19.42 18.05 -28.85
N LYS A 290 18.36 18.14 -28.01
CA LYS A 290 17.02 18.46 -28.47
C LYS A 290 16.67 19.93 -28.38
N LEU A 291 17.11 20.63 -27.32
CA LEU A 291 16.77 22.03 -27.07
C LEU A 291 17.91 22.99 -27.44
N GLY A 292 19.12 22.48 -27.73
CA GLY A 292 20.28 23.31 -28.13
C GLY A 292 20.83 24.18 -26.99
N LEU A 293 20.58 23.81 -25.73
CA LEU A 293 21.08 24.56 -24.58
C LEU A 293 22.49 24.11 -24.23
N ASN A 294 23.39 25.05 -24.02
CA ASN A 294 24.76 24.79 -23.57
C ASN A 294 24.97 25.33 -22.16
N PHE A 295 25.75 24.61 -21.38
CA PHE A 295 26.03 24.94 -19.99
C PHE A 295 27.53 25.11 -19.82
N ASP A 296 27.95 26.18 -19.19
CA ASP A 296 29.32 26.45 -18.78
C ASP A 296 29.34 26.59 -17.25
N VAL A 297 30.17 25.79 -16.58
CA VAL A 297 30.13 25.63 -15.11
C VAL A 297 31.46 26.05 -14.50
N VAL A 298 31.43 27.00 -13.58
CA VAL A 298 32.56 27.37 -12.73
C VAL A 298 32.35 26.80 -11.34
N LYS A 299 33.34 26.05 -10.85
CA LYS A 299 33.27 25.35 -9.55
C LYS A 299 34.40 25.78 -8.62
N THR A 300 34.09 25.88 -7.33
CA THR A 300 35.11 26.07 -6.28
C THR A 300 35.72 24.75 -5.81
N ASN A 301 34.93 23.66 -5.92
CA ASN A 301 35.30 22.33 -5.47
C ASN A 301 34.82 21.30 -6.51
N GLU A 302 35.50 20.18 -6.60
CA GLU A 302 35.29 19.19 -7.67
C GLU A 302 33.87 18.65 -7.75
N LEU A 303 33.24 18.38 -6.61
CA LEU A 303 31.88 17.81 -6.51
C LEU A 303 30.78 18.87 -6.29
N ALA A 304 31.06 20.16 -6.53
CA ALA A 304 30.10 21.22 -6.23
C ALA A 304 28.83 21.16 -7.10
N ASP A 305 28.89 20.52 -8.27
CA ASP A 305 27.77 20.29 -9.19
C ASP A 305 27.27 18.84 -9.17
N LEU A 306 27.55 18.09 -8.10
CA LEU A 306 27.03 16.73 -7.94
C LEU A 306 25.50 16.71 -7.99
N GLY A 307 24.94 15.93 -8.94
CA GLY A 307 23.51 15.80 -9.14
C GLY A 307 22.89 16.88 -10.02
N ASP A 308 23.70 17.66 -10.73
CA ASP A 308 23.21 18.52 -11.81
C ASP A 308 22.62 17.66 -12.94
N LEU A 309 21.46 18.07 -13.45
CA LEU A 309 20.73 17.35 -14.49
C LEU A 309 21.33 17.50 -15.89
N THR A 310 22.28 18.43 -16.06
CA THR A 310 22.84 18.82 -17.36
C THR A 310 23.97 17.92 -17.83
N ARG A 311 24.40 16.97 -16.99
CA ARG A 311 25.45 16.00 -17.28
C ARG A 311 25.25 14.68 -16.51
N PRO A 312 25.79 13.55 -17.03
CA PRO A 312 25.82 12.31 -16.25
C PRO A 312 26.83 12.42 -15.08
N PHE A 313 26.66 11.56 -14.10
CA PHE A 313 27.66 11.38 -13.04
C PHE A 313 28.96 10.79 -13.60
N ASN A 314 30.09 11.28 -13.12
CA ASN A 314 31.39 10.65 -13.33
C ASN A 314 31.54 9.40 -12.45
N GLU A 315 32.62 8.63 -12.61
CA GLU A 315 32.82 7.37 -11.89
C GLU A 315 33.00 7.56 -10.37
N GLU A 316 33.59 8.67 -9.92
CA GLU A 316 33.72 9.01 -8.51
C GLU A 316 32.35 9.33 -7.90
N GLU A 317 31.56 10.14 -8.58
CA GLU A 317 30.20 10.49 -8.16
C GLU A 317 29.29 9.27 -8.10
N LYS A 318 29.38 8.36 -9.10
CA LYS A 318 28.68 7.07 -9.08
C LYS A 318 29.08 6.21 -7.88
N ALA A 319 30.38 6.14 -7.59
CA ALA A 319 30.90 5.39 -6.43
C ALA A 319 30.38 5.96 -5.10
N LEU A 320 30.33 7.28 -4.96
CA LEU A 320 29.76 7.95 -3.78
C LEU A 320 28.27 7.65 -3.62
N MET A 321 27.50 7.77 -4.69
CA MET A 321 26.06 7.45 -4.65
C MET A 321 25.80 6.00 -4.32
N GLN A 322 26.53 5.05 -4.96
CA GLN A 322 26.41 3.63 -4.62
C GLN A 322 26.82 3.35 -3.17
N GLY A 323 27.85 4.03 -2.66
CA GLY A 323 28.27 3.96 -1.26
C GLY A 323 27.18 4.41 -0.29
N MET A 324 26.43 5.46 -0.62
CA MET A 324 25.27 5.91 0.18
C MET A 324 24.14 4.89 0.17
N VAL A 325 23.83 4.32 -0.99
CA VAL A 325 22.79 3.28 -1.11
C VAL A 325 23.17 2.04 -0.32
N ASN A 326 24.43 1.60 -0.41
CA ASN A 326 24.94 0.46 0.37
C ASN A 326 24.82 0.70 1.89
N LYS A 327 25.19 1.88 2.37
CA LYS A 327 25.05 2.25 3.79
C LYS A 327 23.58 2.26 4.22
N GLY A 328 22.68 2.78 3.38
CA GLY A 328 21.25 2.78 3.64
C GLY A 328 20.69 1.34 3.74
N TYR A 329 21.13 0.45 2.87
CA TYR A 329 20.73 -0.96 2.90
C TYR A 329 21.23 -1.67 4.17
N GLU A 330 22.49 -1.51 4.54
CA GLU A 330 23.04 -2.07 5.78
C GLU A 330 22.30 -1.54 7.02
N LEU A 331 21.95 -0.26 7.03
CA LEU A 331 21.18 0.33 8.12
C LEU A 331 19.79 -0.29 8.20
N PHE A 332 19.06 -0.36 7.06
CA PHE A 332 17.70 -0.90 7.02
C PHE A 332 17.67 -2.39 7.44
N THR A 333 18.55 -3.22 6.87
CA THR A 333 18.65 -4.64 7.26
C THR A 333 18.98 -4.82 8.72
N LYS A 334 19.84 -3.95 9.30
CA LYS A 334 20.12 -3.94 10.72
C LYS A 334 18.89 -3.59 11.56
N ARG A 335 18.11 -2.56 11.17
CA ARG A 335 16.86 -2.20 11.86
C ARG A 335 15.86 -3.36 11.88
N CYS A 336 15.74 -4.05 10.74
CA CYS A 336 14.89 -5.26 10.65
C CYS A 336 15.42 -6.37 11.57
N ALA A 337 16.72 -6.66 11.55
CA ALA A 337 17.33 -7.69 12.39
C ALA A 337 17.11 -7.41 13.89
N ASP A 338 17.36 -6.17 14.32
CA ASP A 338 17.19 -5.75 15.71
C ASP A 338 15.71 -5.82 16.13
N GLY A 339 14.80 -5.30 15.30
CA GLY A 339 13.36 -5.25 15.59
C GLY A 339 12.72 -6.63 15.59
N ARG A 340 13.06 -7.48 14.64
CA ARG A 340 12.53 -8.85 14.51
C ARG A 340 13.30 -9.89 15.33
N LYS A 341 14.36 -9.47 16.05
CA LYS A 341 15.25 -10.35 16.84
C LYS A 341 15.82 -11.51 16.01
N MET A 342 16.18 -11.21 14.76
CA MET A 342 16.73 -12.17 13.81
C MET A 342 18.22 -11.88 13.57
N ASN A 343 18.95 -12.90 13.09
CA ASN A 343 20.32 -12.67 12.62
C ASN A 343 20.27 -11.81 11.35
N ILE A 344 21.21 -10.87 11.21
CA ILE A 344 21.30 -9.98 10.07
C ILE A 344 21.50 -10.72 8.74
N GLU A 345 22.24 -11.81 8.75
CA GLU A 345 22.46 -12.63 7.54
C GLU A 345 21.17 -13.34 7.12
N ASP A 346 20.29 -13.71 8.06
CA ASP A 346 18.99 -14.30 7.72
C ASP A 346 18.03 -13.25 7.18
N ILE A 347 18.07 -12.02 7.73
CA ILE A 347 17.33 -10.89 7.14
C ILE A 347 17.81 -10.63 5.70
N LYS A 348 19.13 -10.59 5.44
CA LYS A 348 19.67 -10.34 4.10
C LYS A 348 19.21 -11.38 3.07
N LYS A 349 19.05 -12.65 3.45
CA LYS A 349 18.55 -13.71 2.56
C LYS A 349 17.12 -13.49 2.07
N ILE A 350 16.27 -12.85 2.89
CA ILE A 350 14.87 -12.58 2.58
C ILE A 350 14.60 -11.12 2.21
N ALA A 351 15.64 -10.28 2.25
CA ALA A 351 15.62 -8.87 1.88
C ALA A 351 15.80 -8.68 0.36
N GLU A 352 16.88 -8.09 -0.06
CA GLU A 352 17.21 -7.79 -1.47
C GLU A 352 16.11 -7.06 -2.25
N GLY A 353 15.24 -6.34 -1.53
CA GLY A 353 14.10 -5.65 -2.12
C GLY A 353 12.91 -6.54 -2.48
N ARG A 354 12.92 -7.82 -2.10
CA ARG A 354 11.84 -8.77 -2.41
C ARG A 354 10.55 -8.42 -1.69
N VAL A 355 9.45 -8.44 -2.45
CA VAL A 355 8.09 -8.26 -1.94
C VAL A 355 7.52 -9.62 -1.55
N TRP A 356 6.85 -9.68 -0.42
CA TRP A 356 6.20 -10.85 0.14
C TRP A 356 4.73 -10.56 0.41
N THR A 357 3.86 -11.57 0.35
CA THR A 357 2.51 -11.45 0.93
C THR A 357 2.57 -11.58 2.46
N GLY A 358 1.53 -11.14 3.16
CA GLY A 358 1.44 -11.28 4.62
C GLY A 358 1.58 -12.74 5.07
N GLU A 359 0.94 -13.66 4.34
CA GLU A 359 1.08 -15.10 4.57
C GLU A 359 2.55 -15.55 4.48
N MET A 360 3.23 -15.24 3.37
CA MET A 360 4.66 -15.56 3.20
C MET A 360 5.53 -14.87 4.25
N ALA A 361 5.23 -13.63 4.58
CA ALA A 361 5.99 -12.83 5.55
C ALA A 361 5.87 -13.38 6.98
N LYS A 362 4.74 -14.02 7.33
CA LYS A 362 4.58 -14.71 8.60
C LYS A 362 5.53 -15.92 8.70
N ASP A 363 5.60 -16.73 7.66
CA ASP A 363 6.52 -17.88 7.62
C ASP A 363 7.98 -17.44 7.74
N LEU A 364 8.31 -16.27 7.19
CA LEU A 364 9.63 -15.65 7.26
C LEU A 364 9.87 -14.87 8.57
N LYS A 365 8.92 -14.82 9.50
CA LYS A 365 8.96 -14.06 10.77
C LYS A 365 9.10 -12.55 10.58
N LEU A 366 8.75 -12.04 9.41
CA LEU A 366 8.63 -10.60 9.17
C LEU A 366 7.31 -10.05 9.71
N VAL A 367 6.30 -10.91 9.87
CA VAL A 367 4.98 -10.66 10.47
C VAL A 367 4.77 -11.68 11.60
N ASP A 368 4.09 -11.29 12.66
CA ASP A 368 3.85 -12.16 13.84
C ASP A 368 2.53 -12.90 13.71
N GLU A 369 1.50 -12.25 13.17
CA GLU A 369 0.15 -12.78 13.13
C GLU A 369 -0.60 -12.34 11.86
N LEU A 370 -1.49 -13.21 11.36
CA LEU A 370 -2.42 -12.86 10.29
C LEU A 370 -3.72 -12.35 10.90
N GLY A 371 -4.20 -11.21 10.40
CA GLY A 371 -5.44 -10.58 10.83
C GLY A 371 -5.51 -9.12 10.41
N GLY A 372 -6.62 -8.47 10.75
CA GLY A 372 -6.90 -7.08 10.41
C GLY A 372 -6.58 -6.08 11.52
N LEU A 373 -7.33 -4.99 11.51
CA LEU A 373 -7.18 -3.93 12.51
C LEU A 373 -7.74 -4.34 13.88
N ASP A 374 -8.82 -5.10 13.90
CA ASP A 374 -9.48 -5.50 15.14
C ASP A 374 -8.58 -6.44 15.96
N GLU A 375 -7.95 -7.42 15.29
CA GLU A 375 -6.95 -8.30 15.91
C GLU A 375 -5.76 -7.51 16.47
N ALA A 376 -5.28 -6.52 15.72
CA ALA A 376 -4.18 -5.67 16.19
C ALA A 376 -4.57 -4.85 17.44
N VAL A 377 -5.82 -4.40 17.53
CA VAL A 377 -6.35 -3.71 18.71
C VAL A 377 -6.46 -4.65 19.90
N GLU A 378 -6.91 -5.88 19.70
CA GLU A 378 -6.97 -6.91 20.75
C GLU A 378 -5.57 -7.26 21.27
N VAL A 379 -4.60 -7.42 20.37
CA VAL A 379 -3.19 -7.62 20.74
C VAL A 379 -2.65 -6.42 21.53
N ALA A 380 -2.99 -5.19 21.12
CA ALA A 380 -2.57 -3.98 21.83
C ALA A 380 -3.15 -3.91 23.25
N ALA A 381 -4.44 -4.25 23.42
CA ALA A 381 -5.09 -4.32 24.72
C ALA A 381 -4.43 -5.39 25.61
N SER A 382 -4.13 -6.56 25.06
CA SER A 382 -3.44 -7.64 25.75
C SER A 382 -2.05 -7.25 26.21
N HIS A 383 -1.24 -6.62 25.34
CA HIS A 383 0.11 -6.15 25.69
C HIS A 383 0.09 -5.03 26.73
N ALA A 384 -0.92 -4.15 26.69
CA ALA A 384 -1.13 -3.12 27.69
C ALA A 384 -1.77 -3.63 28.98
N LYS A 385 -2.24 -4.90 29.01
CA LYS A 385 -2.93 -5.55 30.14
C LYS A 385 -4.19 -4.77 30.58
N ILE A 386 -4.98 -4.31 29.61
CA ILE A 386 -6.22 -3.59 29.83
C ILE A 386 -7.40 -4.33 29.16
N GLU A 387 -8.55 -4.40 29.86
CA GLU A 387 -9.78 -5.01 29.35
C GLU A 387 -10.79 -3.97 28.86
N ARG A 388 -10.66 -2.72 29.32
CA ARG A 388 -11.58 -1.62 28.99
C ARG A 388 -10.79 -0.43 28.48
N TYR A 389 -11.20 0.09 27.37
CA TYR A 389 -10.53 1.22 26.69
C TYR A 389 -11.47 1.94 25.72
N THR A 390 -11.09 3.13 25.36
CA THR A 390 -11.67 3.88 24.23
C THR A 390 -10.69 3.85 23.05
N LEU A 391 -11.18 3.59 21.84
CA LEU A 391 -10.38 3.76 20.62
C LEU A 391 -10.41 5.22 20.18
N VAL A 392 -9.25 5.78 19.91
CA VAL A 392 -9.11 7.13 19.38
C VAL A 392 -8.25 7.08 18.11
N SER A 393 -8.77 7.64 17.03
CA SER A 393 -8.11 7.67 15.72
C SER A 393 -7.23 8.90 15.57
N TYR A 394 -6.03 8.70 15.01
CA TYR A 394 -5.04 9.72 14.70
C TYR A 394 -4.57 9.55 13.24
N PRO A 395 -4.06 10.62 12.55
CA PRO A 395 -4.05 11.99 13.08
C PRO A 395 -5.47 12.51 13.31
N GLU A 396 -5.60 13.43 14.28
CA GLU A 396 -6.87 14.12 14.47
C GLU A 396 -7.30 14.80 13.16
N LYS A 397 -8.59 14.67 12.83
CA LYS A 397 -9.13 15.32 11.62
C LYS A 397 -8.98 16.82 11.79
N GLU A 398 -8.36 17.47 10.81
CA GLU A 398 -8.32 18.94 10.75
C GLU A 398 -9.75 19.48 10.73
N ASP A 399 -9.99 20.56 11.50
CA ASP A 399 -11.26 21.22 11.51
C ASP A 399 -11.60 21.74 10.10
N PHE A 400 -12.86 21.66 9.69
CA PHE A 400 -13.33 22.03 8.35
C PHE A 400 -12.82 23.39 7.88
N LEU A 401 -12.74 24.37 8.79
CA LEU A 401 -12.21 25.71 8.50
C LEU A 401 -10.70 25.67 8.17
N THR A 402 -9.93 24.87 8.88
CA THR A 402 -8.49 24.70 8.63
C THR A 402 -8.25 23.98 7.30
N SER A 403 -9.05 22.96 6.99
CA SER A 403 -8.97 22.25 5.72
C SER A 403 -9.32 23.14 4.52
N LEU A 404 -10.32 24.03 4.68
CA LEU A 404 -10.72 24.98 3.64
C LEU A 404 -9.61 26.02 3.36
N LEU A 405 -8.91 26.49 4.39
CA LEU A 405 -7.81 27.45 4.28
C LEU A 405 -6.54 26.79 3.67
N ASN A 406 -6.34 25.48 3.92
CA ASN A 406 -5.21 24.72 3.42
C ASN A 406 -5.44 24.12 2.02
N THR A 407 -6.62 24.31 1.40
CA THR A 407 -6.92 23.81 0.06
C THR A 407 -6.05 24.52 -0.98
N ARG A 408 -4.97 23.87 -1.40
CA ARG A 408 -4.09 24.41 -2.44
C ARG A 408 -4.73 24.23 -3.82
N PRO A 409 -4.60 25.21 -4.75
CA PRO A 409 -5.06 25.09 -6.15
C PRO A 409 -4.51 23.84 -6.86
N SER A 410 -3.37 23.32 -6.41
CA SER A 410 -2.73 22.12 -6.94
C SER A 410 -3.59 20.86 -6.80
N ARG A 411 -4.42 20.74 -5.75
CA ARG A 411 -5.30 19.57 -5.54
C ARG A 411 -6.35 19.43 -6.66
N TYR A 412 -6.95 20.54 -7.08
CA TYR A 412 -7.94 20.53 -8.16
C TYR A 412 -7.33 20.12 -9.51
N ILE A 413 -6.11 20.59 -9.79
CA ILE A 413 -5.38 20.22 -11.02
C ILE A 413 -4.99 18.73 -10.97
N SER A 414 -4.52 18.25 -9.83
CA SER A 414 -4.11 16.85 -9.67
C SER A 414 -5.30 15.88 -9.80
N SER A 415 -6.47 16.19 -9.21
CA SER A 415 -7.66 15.35 -9.36
C SER A 415 -8.15 15.28 -10.81
N ARG A 416 -8.11 16.41 -11.53
CA ARG A 416 -8.47 16.47 -12.96
C ARG A 416 -7.49 15.69 -13.85
N MET A 417 -6.20 15.73 -13.53
CA MET A 417 -5.21 14.93 -14.23
C MET A 417 -5.38 13.44 -13.94
N GLN A 418 -5.68 13.07 -12.70
CA GLN A 418 -5.96 11.68 -12.33
C GLN A 418 -7.23 11.16 -13.01
N GLU A 419 -8.31 11.95 -13.09
CA GLU A 419 -9.53 11.60 -13.84
C GLU A 419 -9.24 11.37 -15.33
N ASN A 420 -8.38 12.19 -15.95
CA ASN A 420 -8.11 12.12 -17.39
C ASN A 420 -7.08 11.04 -17.78
N PHE A 421 -6.08 10.79 -16.93
CA PHE A 421 -5.00 9.85 -17.21
C PHE A 421 -5.15 8.51 -16.47
N GLY A 422 -6.11 8.40 -15.52
CA GLY A 422 -6.40 7.17 -14.79
C GLY A 422 -5.14 6.54 -14.17
N GLU A 423 -4.95 5.25 -14.39
CA GLU A 423 -3.81 4.47 -13.88
C GLU A 423 -2.43 4.98 -14.35
N TYR A 424 -2.36 5.71 -15.47
CA TYR A 424 -1.10 6.27 -16.00
C TYR A 424 -0.65 7.55 -15.28
N TYR A 425 -1.54 8.16 -14.49
CA TYR A 425 -1.24 9.43 -13.81
C TYR A 425 -0.06 9.30 -12.83
N ASN A 426 0.05 8.19 -12.13
CA ASN A 426 1.12 7.97 -11.15
C ASN A 426 2.51 7.97 -11.79
N GLY A 427 2.66 7.35 -12.96
CA GLY A 427 3.92 7.37 -13.71
C GLY A 427 4.30 8.79 -14.17
N LEU A 428 3.33 9.55 -14.68
CA LEU A 428 3.54 10.95 -15.08
C LEU A 428 3.88 11.86 -13.90
N ARG A 429 3.19 11.66 -12.77
CA ARG A 429 3.43 12.38 -11.52
C ARG A 429 4.84 12.13 -10.98
N PHE A 430 5.28 10.87 -10.97
CA PHE A 430 6.64 10.54 -10.55
C PHE A 430 7.70 11.28 -11.38
N VAL A 431 7.57 11.30 -12.71
CA VAL A 431 8.50 12.02 -13.58
C VAL A 431 8.52 13.53 -13.28
N LYS A 432 7.36 14.14 -13.02
CA LYS A 432 7.25 15.55 -12.64
C LYS A 432 8.00 15.85 -11.34
N ASN A 433 7.95 14.94 -10.38
CA ASN A 433 8.43 15.16 -9.01
C ASN A 433 9.88 14.71 -8.79
N LEU A 434 10.54 14.15 -9.79
CA LEU A 434 11.93 13.69 -9.72
C LEU A 434 12.91 14.74 -9.17
N LYS A 435 12.63 16.02 -9.41
CA LYS A 435 13.48 17.12 -8.96
C LYS A 435 13.44 17.32 -7.44
N ASP A 436 12.28 17.12 -6.85
CA ASP A 436 11.99 17.40 -5.43
C ASP A 436 12.00 16.13 -4.57
N ALA A 437 12.08 14.95 -5.20
CA ALA A 437 12.12 13.68 -4.50
C ALA A 437 13.45 13.45 -3.80
N ASP A 438 13.39 12.81 -2.63
CA ASP A 438 14.58 12.38 -1.92
C ASP A 438 15.45 11.48 -2.81
N ARG A 439 16.75 11.69 -2.85
CA ARG A 439 17.67 10.93 -3.71
C ARG A 439 17.78 9.48 -3.32
N LEU A 440 17.53 9.17 -2.04
CA LEU A 440 17.50 7.81 -1.50
C LEU A 440 16.06 7.42 -1.16
N GLN A 441 15.59 6.37 -1.80
CA GLN A 441 14.24 5.87 -1.68
C GLN A 441 14.21 4.46 -1.07
N ALA A 442 13.36 4.29 -0.07
CA ALA A 442 12.88 3.03 0.42
C ALA A 442 11.44 2.83 -0.09
N ARG A 443 11.29 2.54 -1.39
CA ARG A 443 10.00 2.44 -2.07
C ARG A 443 9.82 1.06 -2.71
N MET A 444 8.62 0.50 -2.61
CA MET A 444 8.23 -0.73 -3.29
C MET A 444 8.09 -0.47 -4.80
N PRO A 445 8.34 -1.46 -5.68
CA PRO A 445 7.91 -1.40 -7.07
C PRO A 445 6.37 -1.43 -7.08
N PHE A 446 5.75 -0.26 -7.13
CA PHE A 446 4.32 -0.13 -7.34
C PHE A 446 4.12 0.45 -8.71
N ASP A 447 2.96 0.68 -9.16
CA ASP A 447 2.50 0.75 -10.53
C ASP A 447 2.31 -0.67 -11.13
N VAL A 448 2.34 -1.70 -10.25
CA VAL A 448 1.78 -3.00 -10.60
C VAL A 448 0.27 -2.89 -10.40
N VAL A 449 -0.45 -2.72 -11.48
CA VAL A 449 -1.92 -2.79 -11.43
C VAL A 449 -2.29 -4.26 -11.43
N ILE A 450 -2.83 -4.76 -10.32
CA ILE A 450 -3.42 -6.09 -10.23
C ILE A 450 -4.88 -5.96 -10.67
N LYS A 451 -5.20 -6.56 -11.81
CA LYS A 451 -6.56 -6.59 -12.39
C LYS A 451 -7.17 -7.96 -12.21
#